data_ff080c0898b3200b1aeec6f52c82cf9e
#
_entry.id   ff080c0898b3200b1aeec6f52c82cf9e
#
_cell.length_a   1.000
_cell.length_b   1.000
_cell.length_c   1.000
_cell.angle_alpha   90.00
_cell.angle_beta   90.00
_cell.angle_gamma   90.00
#
_symmetry.space_group_name_H-M   'P 1'
#
loop_
_entity.id
_entity.type
_entity.pdbx_description
1 polymer ?
#
loop_
_entity_poly.entity_id
_entity_poly.type
_entity_poly.pdbx_seq_one_letter_code
_entity_poly.pdbx_strand_id
1 'polypeptide(L)'
;MKYPKSEQYDKQFLLENMMGPNALKILEELTEGIKLTSDMKILDLGCGKGLTSIFLAKEFGVQVYATDLWITAAENFERFKKLGLEDRIIPI
;
A
#
# COMPACT_ATOMS: atom_id res chain seq x y z
N MET A 1 -4.33 0.09 21.31
CA MET A 1 -3.54 0.73 20.24
C MET A 1 -4.43 1.57 19.35
N LYS A 2 -3.96 2.75 18.99
CA LYS A 2 -4.73 3.64 18.10
C LYS A 2 -4.71 3.17 16.63
N TYR A 3 -3.64 2.48 16.23
CA TYR A 3 -3.46 2.04 14.84
C TYR A 3 -3.16 0.55 14.77
N PRO A 4 -4.15 -0.30 15.11
CA PRO A 4 -3.89 -1.75 15.22
C PRO A 4 -3.48 -2.42 13.91
N LYS A 5 -3.98 -1.95 12.78
CA LYS A 5 -3.61 -2.53 11.48
C LYS A 5 -2.18 -2.17 11.10
N SER A 6 -1.80 -0.91 11.26
CA SER A 6 -0.45 -0.44 10.95
C SER A 6 0.60 -1.07 11.85
N GLU A 7 0.25 -1.31 13.12
CA GLU A 7 1.18 -1.90 14.09
C GLU A 7 1.55 -3.35 13.76
N GLN A 8 0.77 -4.02 12.93
CA GLN A 8 1.05 -5.39 12.52
C GLN A 8 2.17 -5.50 11.48
N TYR A 9 2.56 -4.39 10.86
CA TYR A 9 3.57 -4.42 9.82
C TYR A 9 4.98 -4.43 10.41
N ASP A 10 5.90 -5.15 9.74
CA ASP A 10 7.30 -5.21 10.14
C ASP A 10 7.91 -3.81 10.15
N LYS A 11 8.43 -3.41 11.31
CA LYS A 11 9.01 -2.08 11.48
C LYS A 11 10.20 -1.83 10.57
N GLN A 12 11.04 -2.84 10.37
CA GLN A 12 12.19 -2.69 9.48
C GLN A 12 11.76 -2.50 8.04
N PHE A 13 10.77 -3.25 7.59
CA PHE A 13 10.21 -3.08 6.25
C PHE A 13 9.66 -1.67 6.05
N LEU A 14 8.94 -1.15 7.06
CA LEU A 14 8.39 0.21 6.99
C LEU A 14 9.51 1.25 6.89
N LEU A 15 10.56 1.11 7.70
CA LEU A 15 11.69 2.05 7.66
C LEU A 15 12.40 2.04 6.30
N GLU A 16 12.56 0.87 5.71
CA GLU A 16 13.24 0.73 4.42
C GLU A 16 12.43 1.31 3.26
N ASN A 17 11.11 1.30 3.36
CA ASN A 17 10.23 1.66 2.25
C ASN A 17 9.45 2.95 2.46
N MET A 18 9.53 3.54 3.64
CA MET A 18 8.80 4.78 3.95
C MET A 18 9.47 5.99 3.30
N MET A 19 8.66 6.80 2.65
CA MET A 19 9.12 8.01 1.96
C MET A 19 8.33 9.21 2.50
N GLY A 20 8.67 9.66 3.72
CA GLY A 20 7.99 10.77 4.39
C GLY A 20 7.29 10.34 5.67
N PRO A 21 6.21 11.02 6.09
CA PRO A 21 5.46 10.66 7.29
C PRO A 21 4.94 9.23 7.23
N ASN A 22 4.57 8.66 8.38
CA ASN A 22 4.06 7.29 8.42
C ASN A 22 2.72 7.21 7.68
N ALA A 23 2.80 6.88 6.39
CA ALA A 23 1.66 6.85 5.50
C ALA A 23 0.62 5.79 5.91
N LEU A 24 1.05 4.68 6.51
CA LEU A 24 0.13 3.63 6.93
C LEU A 24 -0.80 4.07 8.05
N LYS A 25 -0.27 4.81 9.02
CA LYS A 25 -1.11 5.33 10.11
C LYS A 25 -2.12 6.35 9.61
N ILE A 26 -1.69 7.23 8.72
CA ILE A 26 -2.58 8.22 8.12
C ILE A 26 -3.68 7.52 7.30
N LEU A 27 -3.29 6.53 6.50
CA LEU A 27 -4.22 5.80 5.66
C LEU A 27 -5.23 5.00 6.48
N GLU A 28 -4.77 4.36 7.56
CA GLU A 28 -5.67 3.62 8.44
C GLU A 28 -6.73 4.55 9.04
N GLU A 29 -6.32 5.72 9.48
CA GLU A 29 -7.23 6.72 10.03
C GLU A 29 -8.25 7.19 8.99
N LEU A 30 -7.78 7.47 7.76
CA LEU A 30 -8.65 7.92 6.67
C LEU A 30 -9.65 6.85 6.24
N THR A 31 -9.26 5.58 6.26
CA THR A 31 -10.12 4.50 5.77
C THR A 31 -11.12 3.99 6.81
N GLU A 32 -11.03 4.41 8.06
CA GLU A 32 -11.97 3.98 9.11
C GLU A 32 -13.42 4.32 8.77
N GLY A 33 -13.66 5.46 8.12
CA GLY A 33 -14.99 5.90 7.75
C GLY A 33 -15.45 5.48 6.36
N ILE A 34 -14.62 4.72 5.64
CA ILE A 34 -14.87 4.33 4.25
C ILE A 34 -15.00 2.82 4.16
N LYS A 35 -16.08 2.35 3.52
CA LYS A 35 -16.25 0.92 3.31
C LYS A 35 -15.56 0.50 2.00
N LEU A 36 -14.44 -0.20 2.12
CA LEU A 36 -13.72 -0.74 0.97
C LEU A 36 -14.00 -2.24 0.84
N THR A 37 -14.34 -2.67 -0.37
CA THR A 37 -14.66 -4.07 -0.63
C THR A 37 -13.73 -4.63 -1.72
N SER A 38 -13.59 -5.96 -1.76
CA SER A 38 -12.64 -6.64 -2.64
C SER A 38 -12.94 -6.47 -4.15
N ASP A 39 -14.13 -6.01 -4.49
CA ASP A 39 -14.51 -5.75 -5.89
C ASP A 39 -14.15 -4.34 -6.35
N MET A 40 -13.66 -3.50 -5.46
CA MET A 40 -13.26 -2.13 -5.80
C MET A 40 -11.87 -2.08 -6.41
N LYS A 41 -11.67 -1.07 -7.26
CA LYS A 41 -10.37 -0.76 -7.86
C LYS A 41 -9.95 0.63 -7.39
N ILE A 42 -8.72 0.77 -6.96
CA ILE A 42 -8.20 2.02 -6.41
C ILE A 42 -6.99 2.47 -7.21
N LEU A 43 -6.91 3.76 -7.49
CA LEU A 43 -5.74 4.36 -8.09
C LEU A 43 -4.92 5.06 -6.99
N ASP A 44 -3.69 4.63 -6.79
CA ASP A 44 -2.77 5.19 -5.80
C ASP A 44 -1.76 6.05 -6.52
N LEU A 45 -1.99 7.37 -6.54
CA LEU A 45 -1.12 8.34 -7.18
C LEU A 45 0.01 8.72 -6.22
N GLY A 46 1.26 8.71 -6.74
CA GLY A 46 2.42 9.03 -5.91
C GLY A 46 2.69 7.94 -4.87
N CYS A 47 2.55 6.68 -5.27
CA CYS A 47 2.63 5.55 -4.34
C CYS A 47 4.02 5.32 -3.74
N GLY A 48 5.07 5.95 -4.28
CA GLY A 48 6.44 5.73 -3.83
C GLY A 48 6.81 4.26 -3.95
N LYS A 49 7.32 3.68 -2.87
CA LYS A 49 7.67 2.25 -2.82
C LYS A 49 6.47 1.35 -2.52
N GLY A 50 5.27 1.91 -2.58
CA GLY A 50 4.04 1.14 -2.57
C GLY A 50 3.50 0.73 -1.22
N LEU A 51 3.92 1.36 -0.13
CA LEU A 51 3.41 1.01 1.22
C LEU A 51 1.90 1.18 1.32
N THR A 52 1.36 2.27 0.79
CA THR A 52 -0.08 2.53 0.81
C THR A 52 -0.85 1.52 -0.03
N SER A 53 -0.31 1.18 -1.21
CA SER A 53 -0.90 0.16 -2.07
C SER A 53 -0.90 -1.21 -1.40
N ILE A 54 0.21 -1.57 -0.74
CA ILE A 54 0.34 -2.83 0.00
C ILE A 54 -0.70 -2.89 1.12
N PHE A 55 -0.84 -1.82 1.90
CA PHE A 55 -1.82 -1.75 2.98
C PHE A 55 -3.23 -1.96 2.45
N LEU A 56 -3.61 -1.22 1.40
CA LEU A 56 -4.95 -1.32 0.82
C LEU A 56 -5.24 -2.73 0.30
N ALA A 57 -4.29 -3.32 -0.41
CA ALA A 57 -4.48 -4.66 -0.97
C ALA A 57 -4.58 -5.73 0.12
N LYS A 58 -3.72 -5.67 1.15
CA LYS A 58 -3.71 -6.68 2.21
C LYS A 58 -4.90 -6.55 3.15
N GLU A 59 -5.26 -5.34 3.54
CA GLU A 59 -6.30 -5.14 4.55
C GLU A 59 -7.71 -5.23 3.98
N PHE A 60 -7.89 -4.83 2.72
CA PHE A 60 -9.23 -4.75 2.13
C PHE A 60 -9.42 -5.68 0.93
N GLY A 61 -8.37 -6.28 0.42
CA GLY A 61 -8.45 -7.17 -0.73
C GLY A 61 -8.79 -6.47 -2.04
N VAL A 62 -8.67 -5.14 -2.09
CA VAL A 62 -8.97 -4.35 -3.29
C VAL A 62 -7.86 -4.51 -4.33
N GLN A 63 -8.19 -4.23 -5.59
CA GLN A 63 -7.20 -4.13 -6.65
C GLN A 63 -6.68 -2.69 -6.69
N VAL A 64 -5.36 -2.51 -6.70
CA VAL A 64 -4.74 -1.19 -6.66
C VAL A 64 -3.90 -0.98 -7.92
N TYR A 65 -4.11 0.16 -8.57
CA TYR A 65 -3.25 0.64 -9.65
C TYR A 65 -2.31 1.66 -9.05
N ALA A 66 -1.03 1.30 -8.94
CA ALA A 66 -0.04 2.10 -8.23
C ALA A 66 0.89 2.80 -9.21
N THR A 67 1.03 4.12 -9.10
CA THR A 67 1.88 4.90 -9.99
C THR A 67 2.72 5.92 -9.20
N ASP A 68 3.94 6.18 -9.71
CA ASP A 68 4.83 7.17 -9.13
C ASP A 68 5.74 7.73 -10.21
N LEU A 69 6.14 9.00 -10.07
CA LEU A 69 7.02 9.66 -11.02
C LEU A 69 8.50 9.28 -10.83
N TRP A 70 8.88 8.92 -9.62
CA TRP A 70 10.28 8.70 -9.25
C TRP A 70 10.66 7.23 -9.13
N ILE A 71 9.71 6.37 -8.75
CA ILE A 71 9.93 4.94 -8.59
C ILE A 71 9.32 4.23 -9.80
N THR A 72 10.10 3.43 -10.50
CA THR A 72 9.63 2.77 -11.71
C THR A 72 8.60 1.68 -11.40
N ALA A 73 7.72 1.43 -12.37
CA ALA A 73 6.76 0.34 -12.28
C ALA A 73 7.46 -1.01 -12.09
N ALA A 74 8.60 -1.20 -12.76
CA ALA A 74 9.37 -2.45 -12.65
C ALA A 74 9.88 -2.69 -11.24
N GLU A 75 10.42 -1.63 -10.57
CA GLU A 75 10.87 -1.75 -9.19
C GLU A 75 9.72 -2.12 -8.25
N ASN A 76 8.59 -1.46 -8.41
CA ASN A 76 7.43 -1.72 -7.58
C ASN A 76 6.85 -3.10 -7.83
N PHE A 77 6.83 -3.55 -9.08
CA PHE A 77 6.35 -4.89 -9.42
C PHE A 77 7.15 -5.97 -8.67
N GLU A 78 8.48 -5.87 -8.66
CA GLU A 78 9.32 -6.83 -7.94
C GLU A 78 9.05 -6.82 -6.45
N ARG A 79 8.80 -5.63 -5.87
CA ARG A 79 8.47 -5.50 -4.45
C ARG A 79 7.14 -6.18 -4.12
N PHE A 80 6.12 -5.96 -4.94
CA PHE A 80 4.80 -6.55 -4.72
C PHE A 80 4.83 -8.07 -4.93
N LYS A 81 5.61 -8.52 -5.90
CA LYS A 81 5.78 -9.95 -6.18
C LYS A 81 6.39 -10.69 -5.00
N LYS A 82 7.38 -10.09 -4.35
CA LYS A 82 8.01 -10.68 -3.16
C LYS A 82 7.01 -10.86 -2.01
N LEU A 83 5.97 -10.04 -1.98
CA LEU A 83 4.94 -10.10 -0.94
C LEU A 83 3.73 -10.94 -1.36
N GLY A 84 3.76 -11.51 -2.57
CA GLY A 84 2.65 -12.29 -3.09
C GLY A 84 1.44 -11.46 -3.48
N LEU A 85 1.64 -10.19 -3.81
CA LEU A 85 0.57 -9.24 -4.12
C LEU A 85 0.51 -8.84 -5.60
N GLU A 86 1.24 -9.52 -6.47
CA GLU A 86 1.31 -9.16 -7.89
C GLU A 86 -0.05 -9.24 -8.61
N ASP A 87 -0.99 -10.01 -8.07
CA ASP A 87 -2.34 -10.11 -8.64
C ASP A 87 -3.27 -9.00 -8.16
N ARG A 88 -2.89 -8.29 -7.10
CA ARG A 88 -3.72 -7.26 -6.49
C ARG A 88 -3.21 -5.84 -6.75
N ILE A 89 -1.91 -5.67 -6.90
CA ILE A 89 -1.30 -4.36 -7.11
C ILE A 89 -0.64 -4.34 -8.48
N ILE A 90 -1.12 -3.45 -9.32
CA ILE A 90 -0.64 -3.30 -10.70
C ILE A 90 0.10 -1.98 -10.81
N PRO A 91 1.44 -2.00 -10.87
CA PRO A 91 2.20 -0.75 -11.06
C PRO A 91 2.08 -0.28 -12.51
N ILE A 92 1.90 1.02 -12.64
CA ILE A 92 1.76 1.65 -13.96
C ILE A 92 2.64 2.89 -14.07
#